data_006aa19ffd12bff9cde6f347360d139e
#
_entry.id   006aa19ffd12bff9cde6f347360d139e
#
_cell.length_a   1.000
_cell.length_b   1.000
_cell.length_c   1.000
_cell.angle_alpha   90.00
_cell.angle_beta   90.00
_cell.angle_gamma   90.00
#
_symmetry.space_group_name_H-M   'P 1'
#
loop_
_entity.id
_entity.type
_entity.pdbx_description
1 polymer ?
#
loop_
_entity_poly.entity_id
_entity_poly.type
_entity_poly.pdbx_seq_one_letter_code
_entity_poly.pdbx_strand_id
1 'polypeptide(L)'
;MYIPKLYLMKTRNLLIALPTLLALNYGCSKSNPDEGTSPDLNPATGAPVETVAANTTYKPSFTGQTRVNSVKTSTPFTSAVITSALKAPWGITSLPDGRLLVTEKTGQIRIVTSTGQVGNPISGIPAVNPAGQGGLLGLTIDPQFSSNRMIYWVFSESVTGGTVTSVAKGKLSTKEASIESPTVIFRATPAFNGDLHYGGRIVFDKTGNILVSIGERSSLTTRPLAQSVTSTLGKVVRITTTGQAAPGNPTFSQAGALPELYTTGHRNPQGLAVHPITGDIWQGEHGPKGGDEINRLQPGFNYGWPTISYGIEYNGDKIGTGIQVQNGLEQPVYYWDPVVSPSGMTFYKGNKVPEWQNNLFIGSLSATHIVRLVIENNKVMGEERLLAGENQRFRDVTQGTDGALYAITDGGRLYKIDKQ
;
A
#
# COMPACT_ATOMS: atom_id res chain seq x y z
N MET A 1 -12.95 -59.48 43.31
CA MET A 1 -12.48 -60.88 43.16
C MET A 1 -12.44 -61.20 41.68
N TYR A 2 -11.32 -61.08 41.08
CA TYR A 2 -10.73 -61.76 39.92
C TYR A 2 -9.57 -60.90 39.36
N ILE A 3 -8.37 -61.42 39.55
CA ILE A 3 -7.12 -60.95 38.93
C ILE A 3 -6.87 -61.90 37.76
N PRO A 4 -6.44 -61.49 36.61
CA PRO A 4 -5.62 -62.30 35.75
C PRO A 4 -4.24 -61.70 35.41
N LYS A 5 -3.31 -62.49 35.76
CA LYS A 5 -2.07 -62.96 35.15
C LYS A 5 -1.30 -62.07 34.18
N LEU A 6 -0.11 -61.75 34.67
CA LEU A 6 1.08 -61.40 33.90
C LEU A 6 1.48 -62.49 32.91
N TYR A 7 1.82 -62.13 31.68
CA TYR A 7 2.63 -62.96 30.77
C TYR A 7 3.95 -62.27 30.48
N LEU A 8 5.03 -62.87 31.02
CA LEU A 8 6.42 -62.53 30.60
C LEU A 8 6.64 -63.12 29.20
N MET A 9 7.14 -62.38 28.26
CA MET A 9 7.78 -62.88 27.06
C MET A 9 9.24 -62.43 26.98
N LYS A 10 10.07 -63.48 26.79
CA LYS A 10 11.52 -63.48 26.77
C LYS A 10 12.12 -62.61 25.64
N THR A 11 13.15 -61.86 26.01
CA THR A 11 14.11 -61.25 25.11
C THR A 11 14.89 -62.31 24.32
N ARG A 12 14.91 -62.16 22.99
CA ARG A 12 15.88 -62.82 22.11
C ARG A 12 16.77 -61.75 21.49
N ASN A 13 18.04 -61.76 21.91
CA ASN A 13 19.10 -60.98 21.28
C ASN A 13 19.35 -61.51 19.87
N LEU A 14 19.23 -60.64 18.87
CA LEU A 14 19.72 -60.88 17.51
C LEU A 14 20.83 -59.91 17.21
N LEU A 15 22.07 -60.43 17.21
CA LEU A 15 23.25 -59.71 16.68
C LEU A 15 23.09 -59.64 15.17
N ILE A 16 23.03 -58.44 14.64
CA ILE A 16 23.17 -58.17 13.21
C ILE A 16 24.49 -57.41 13.01
N ALA A 17 25.39 -58.07 12.29
CA ALA A 17 26.68 -57.55 11.86
C ALA A 17 26.48 -56.37 10.87
N LEU A 18 27.21 -55.29 11.11
CA LEU A 18 27.29 -54.14 10.20
C LEU A 18 28.32 -54.43 9.10
N PRO A 19 28.02 -54.35 7.81
CA PRO A 19 29.05 -54.28 6.79
C PRO A 19 29.51 -52.84 6.66
N THR A 20 30.82 -52.62 6.83
CA THR A 20 31.53 -51.38 6.57
C THR A 20 31.49 -51.09 5.07
N LEU A 21 30.70 -50.13 4.64
CA LEU A 21 30.71 -49.62 3.27
C LEU A 21 31.72 -48.50 3.19
N LEU A 22 32.83 -48.74 2.51
CA LEU A 22 33.80 -47.70 2.11
C LEU A 22 33.12 -46.82 1.07
N ALA A 23 32.72 -45.62 1.44
CA ALA A 23 32.24 -44.62 0.50
C ALA A 23 33.46 -43.93 -0.15
N LEU A 24 33.72 -44.29 -1.37
CA LEU A 24 34.59 -43.50 -2.28
C LEU A 24 33.90 -42.20 -2.59
N ASN A 25 34.39 -41.10 -2.01
CA ASN A 25 33.99 -39.73 -2.39
C ASN A 25 34.53 -39.44 -3.80
N TYR A 26 33.70 -39.67 -4.82
CA TYR A 26 33.89 -38.99 -6.10
C TYR A 26 33.29 -37.60 -5.95
N GLY A 27 34.16 -36.63 -5.70
CA GLY A 27 33.86 -35.22 -5.80
C GLY A 27 33.61 -34.84 -7.26
N CYS A 28 32.35 -34.95 -7.72
CA CYS A 28 31.88 -34.18 -8.86
C CYS A 28 31.60 -32.77 -8.37
N SER A 29 32.58 -31.87 -8.45
CA SER A 29 32.30 -30.45 -8.47
C SER A 29 31.52 -30.16 -9.76
N LYS A 30 30.19 -30.11 -9.69
CA LYS A 30 29.44 -29.39 -10.68
C LYS A 30 29.73 -27.92 -10.42
N SER A 31 30.66 -27.35 -11.21
CA SER A 31 30.71 -25.92 -11.45
C SER A 31 29.29 -25.55 -11.97
N ASN A 32 28.48 -24.89 -11.12
CA ASN A 32 27.35 -24.14 -11.62
C ASN A 32 27.91 -23.20 -12.69
N PRO A 33 27.30 -23.11 -13.88
CA PRO A 33 27.60 -22.04 -14.77
C PRO A 33 27.39 -20.74 -13.98
N ASP A 34 28.38 -19.85 -14.01
CA ASP A 34 28.29 -18.49 -13.52
C ASP A 34 26.86 -17.97 -13.83
N GLU A 35 26.03 -17.87 -12.82
CA GLU A 35 24.91 -16.92 -12.87
C GLU A 35 25.61 -15.57 -12.94
N GLY A 36 25.81 -15.11 -14.16
CA GLY A 36 26.33 -13.78 -14.43
C GLY A 36 25.44 -12.83 -13.63
N THR A 37 25.94 -12.31 -12.53
CA THR A 37 25.28 -11.29 -11.74
C THR A 37 24.98 -10.17 -12.71
N SER A 38 23.69 -10.02 -13.05
CA SER A 38 23.25 -8.85 -13.80
C SER A 38 23.81 -7.63 -13.09
N PRO A 39 24.43 -6.68 -13.80
CA PRO A 39 24.99 -5.50 -13.15
C PRO A 39 23.91 -4.84 -12.30
N ASP A 40 24.24 -4.47 -11.06
CA ASP A 40 23.33 -3.73 -10.18
C ASP A 40 22.98 -2.40 -10.88
N LEU A 41 21.74 -2.31 -11.34
CA LEU A 41 21.22 -1.12 -12.02
C LEU A 41 20.92 0.02 -11.05
N ASN A 42 21.00 -0.24 -9.74
CA ASN A 42 20.66 0.73 -8.68
C ASN A 42 21.72 0.78 -7.58
N PRO A 43 23.01 1.01 -7.89
CA PRO A 43 24.04 1.04 -6.86
C PRO A 43 23.74 2.16 -5.84
N ALA A 44 23.47 1.78 -4.60
CA ALA A 44 23.18 2.68 -3.49
C ALA A 44 24.50 3.16 -2.85
N THR A 45 25.20 4.05 -3.51
CA THR A 45 26.57 4.49 -3.14
C THR A 45 26.61 5.89 -2.52
N GLY A 46 25.54 6.66 -2.63
CA GLY A 46 25.46 8.03 -2.11
C GLY A 46 25.10 8.09 -0.62
N ALA A 47 25.33 9.24 0.01
CA ALA A 47 24.75 9.51 1.32
C ALA A 47 23.21 9.48 1.24
N PRO A 48 22.49 9.25 2.35
CA PRO A 48 21.03 9.34 2.37
C PRO A 48 20.51 10.66 1.80
N VAL A 49 19.41 10.60 1.04
CA VAL A 49 18.80 11.83 0.48
C VAL A 49 18.17 12.72 1.55
N GLU A 50 17.80 12.14 2.71
CA GLU A 50 17.29 12.90 3.83
C GLU A 50 18.42 13.43 4.70
N THR A 51 18.62 14.74 4.65
CA THR A 51 19.67 15.46 5.39
C THR A 51 19.12 16.28 6.56
N VAL A 52 17.81 16.47 6.62
CA VAL A 52 17.16 17.21 7.71
C VAL A 52 17.21 16.35 8.98
N ALA A 53 17.45 16.99 10.13
CA ALA A 53 17.46 16.31 11.41
C ALA A 53 16.11 15.63 11.69
N ALA A 54 16.16 14.44 12.29
CA ALA A 54 14.96 13.73 12.71
C ALA A 54 14.24 14.51 13.83
N ASN A 55 12.91 14.38 13.89
CA ASN A 55 12.11 14.94 14.98
C ASN A 55 12.31 14.18 16.30
N THR A 56 12.78 12.94 16.21
CA THR A 56 12.95 12.03 17.35
C THR A 56 14.38 11.54 17.47
N THR A 57 14.71 10.97 18.62
CA THR A 57 15.96 10.25 18.87
C THR A 57 15.80 8.73 18.74
N TYR A 58 14.65 8.29 18.26
CA TYR A 58 14.31 6.87 18.10
C TYR A 58 15.25 6.17 17.12
N LYS A 59 15.59 4.93 17.42
CA LYS A 59 16.51 4.15 16.60
C LYS A 59 15.77 3.12 15.78
N PRO A 60 16.20 2.88 14.54
CA PRO A 60 15.63 1.81 13.73
C PRO A 60 15.83 0.46 14.43
N SER A 61 14.88 -0.46 14.25
CA SER A 61 14.95 -1.81 14.83
C SER A 61 15.92 -2.72 14.05
N PHE A 62 16.25 -2.34 12.81
CA PHE A 62 17.25 -3.02 11.97
C PHE A 62 17.92 -2.03 10.99
N THR A 63 19.08 -2.41 10.50
CA THR A 63 19.83 -1.61 9.53
C THR A 63 19.04 -1.50 8.22
N GLY A 64 18.95 -0.28 7.67
CA GLY A 64 18.25 0.01 6.42
C GLY A 64 16.75 0.28 6.59
N GLN A 65 16.22 0.30 7.82
CA GLN A 65 14.81 0.63 8.07
C GLN A 65 14.48 2.12 7.84
N THR A 66 15.47 2.98 7.80
CA THR A 66 15.34 4.42 7.53
C THR A 66 16.63 4.95 6.92
N ARG A 67 16.57 6.11 6.25
CA ARG A 67 17.74 6.85 5.75
C ARG A 67 18.73 5.95 5.00
N VAL A 68 18.22 5.10 4.11
CA VAL A 68 19.05 4.31 3.20
C VAL A 68 19.83 5.22 2.26
N ASN A 69 20.89 4.70 1.70
CA ASN A 69 21.72 5.42 0.75
C ASN A 69 20.92 5.88 -0.48
N SER A 70 21.34 6.99 -1.06
CA SER A 70 20.73 7.49 -2.29
C SER A 70 21.08 6.58 -3.47
N VAL A 71 20.11 6.42 -4.35
CA VAL A 71 20.27 5.89 -5.69
C VAL A 71 19.92 6.96 -6.70
N LYS A 72 20.38 6.81 -7.93
CA LYS A 72 20.10 7.76 -9.00
C LYS A 72 19.77 7.02 -10.28
N THR A 73 18.68 7.43 -10.92
CA THR A 73 18.33 6.99 -12.27
C THR A 73 19.41 7.45 -13.26
N SER A 74 20.00 6.51 -13.99
CA SER A 74 21.03 6.76 -15.01
C SER A 74 20.42 6.92 -16.40
N THR A 75 19.33 6.21 -16.70
CA THR A 75 18.59 6.37 -17.95
C THR A 75 17.96 7.76 -18.03
N PRO A 76 18.26 8.56 -19.05
CA PRO A 76 17.65 9.88 -19.19
C PRO A 76 16.12 9.78 -19.26
N PHE A 77 15.45 10.60 -18.47
CA PHE A 77 14.00 10.73 -18.50
C PHE A 77 13.58 12.20 -18.45
N THR A 78 12.38 12.47 -18.91
CA THR A 78 11.77 13.81 -18.89
C THR A 78 10.48 13.77 -18.09
N SER A 79 10.07 14.94 -17.59
CA SER A 79 8.75 15.14 -17.01
C SER A 79 8.07 16.34 -17.66
N ALA A 80 6.79 16.22 -17.94
CA ALA A 80 6.00 17.30 -18.50
C ALA A 80 4.64 17.39 -17.81
N VAL A 81 4.20 18.60 -17.50
CA VAL A 81 2.81 18.86 -17.12
C VAL A 81 1.95 18.78 -18.38
N ILE A 82 1.14 17.72 -18.51
CA ILE A 82 0.26 17.54 -19.67
C ILE A 82 -1.11 18.20 -19.50
N THR A 83 -1.51 18.51 -18.27
CA THR A 83 -2.67 19.37 -17.96
C THR A 83 -2.56 19.93 -16.53
N SER A 84 -3.22 21.08 -16.31
CA SER A 84 -3.41 21.72 -15.00
C SER A 84 -4.91 21.98 -14.74
N ALA A 85 -5.80 21.31 -15.47
CA ALA A 85 -7.24 21.59 -15.45
C ALA A 85 -8.03 20.68 -14.46
N LEU A 86 -7.37 19.75 -13.76
CA LEU A 86 -8.02 18.91 -12.76
C LEU A 86 -8.33 19.71 -11.49
N LYS A 87 -9.38 19.32 -10.77
CA LYS A 87 -9.85 20.02 -9.56
C LYS A 87 -9.66 19.15 -8.33
N ALA A 88 -8.58 19.41 -7.57
CA ALA A 88 -8.21 18.62 -6.40
C ALA A 88 -8.28 17.09 -6.67
N PRO A 89 -7.54 16.59 -7.66
CA PRO A 89 -7.58 15.17 -8.00
C PRO A 89 -7.03 14.33 -6.85
N TRP A 90 -7.58 13.12 -6.64
CA TRP A 90 -7.19 12.28 -5.53
C TRP A 90 -6.67 10.89 -5.95
N GLY A 91 -7.33 10.21 -6.83
CA GLY A 91 -6.93 8.90 -7.35
C GLY A 91 -6.75 8.91 -8.86
N ILE A 92 -5.80 8.13 -9.37
CA ILE A 92 -5.56 7.97 -10.80
C ILE A 92 -5.32 6.49 -11.11
N THR A 93 -5.91 6.00 -12.20
CA THR A 93 -5.62 4.67 -12.75
C THR A 93 -5.62 4.70 -14.26
N SER A 94 -4.85 3.80 -14.87
CA SER A 94 -4.77 3.67 -16.32
C SER A 94 -5.92 2.83 -16.87
N LEU A 95 -6.54 3.27 -17.95
CA LEU A 95 -7.48 2.48 -18.75
C LEU A 95 -6.72 1.62 -19.77
N PRO A 96 -7.29 0.49 -20.21
CA PRO A 96 -6.64 -0.40 -21.19
C PRO A 96 -6.29 0.25 -22.53
N ASP A 97 -6.99 1.33 -22.90
CA ASP A 97 -6.77 2.08 -24.12
C ASP A 97 -5.72 3.21 -23.99
N GLY A 98 -5.05 3.31 -22.83
CA GLY A 98 -3.98 4.28 -22.57
C GLY A 98 -4.46 5.61 -22.02
N ARG A 99 -5.78 5.84 -21.91
CA ARG A 99 -6.32 6.99 -21.20
C ARG A 99 -6.25 6.76 -19.69
N LEU A 100 -6.49 7.81 -18.93
CA LEU A 100 -6.40 7.81 -17.47
C LEU A 100 -7.77 8.12 -16.88
N LEU A 101 -8.15 7.39 -15.84
CA LEU A 101 -9.35 7.66 -15.06
C LEU A 101 -8.92 8.33 -13.75
N VAL A 102 -9.49 9.50 -13.45
CA VAL A 102 -9.09 10.34 -12.33
C VAL A 102 -10.31 10.70 -11.49
N THR A 103 -10.20 10.56 -10.16
CA THR A 103 -11.19 11.11 -9.22
C THR A 103 -10.82 12.54 -8.85
N GLU A 104 -11.84 13.40 -8.77
CA GLU A 104 -11.74 14.73 -8.20
C GLU A 104 -12.49 14.74 -6.85
N LYS A 105 -11.85 15.26 -5.81
CA LYS A 105 -12.29 15.17 -4.41
C LYS A 105 -13.76 15.57 -4.18
N THR A 106 -14.27 16.51 -4.97
CA THR A 106 -15.66 17.01 -4.86
C THR A 106 -16.73 16.05 -5.39
N GLY A 107 -16.35 14.85 -5.84
CA GLY A 107 -17.29 13.82 -6.29
C GLY A 107 -17.42 13.72 -7.80
N GLN A 108 -16.35 13.98 -8.56
CA GLN A 108 -16.33 13.83 -10.01
C GLN A 108 -15.29 12.79 -10.43
N ILE A 109 -15.61 12.01 -11.47
CA ILE A 109 -14.65 11.18 -12.18
C ILE A 109 -14.43 11.79 -13.57
N ARG A 110 -13.17 11.82 -14.01
CA ARG A 110 -12.76 12.31 -15.32
C ARG A 110 -11.98 11.25 -16.08
N ILE A 111 -12.15 11.21 -17.39
CA ILE A 111 -11.22 10.55 -18.29
C ILE A 111 -10.30 11.60 -18.87
N VAL A 112 -8.99 11.34 -18.80
CA VAL A 112 -7.96 12.21 -19.33
C VAL A 112 -7.17 11.45 -20.39
N THR A 113 -6.94 12.05 -21.56
CA THR A 113 -6.08 11.44 -22.58
C THR A 113 -4.63 11.44 -22.16
N SER A 114 -3.80 10.58 -22.76
CA SER A 114 -2.34 10.58 -22.54
C SER A 114 -1.65 11.89 -22.97
N THR A 115 -2.36 12.75 -23.70
CA THR A 115 -1.91 14.09 -24.11
C THR A 115 -2.48 15.21 -23.25
N GLY A 116 -3.24 14.89 -22.18
CA GLY A 116 -3.71 15.84 -21.18
C GLY A 116 -5.09 16.47 -21.45
N GLN A 117 -5.83 16.03 -22.48
CA GLN A 117 -7.19 16.51 -22.68
C GLN A 117 -8.11 15.92 -21.59
N VAL A 118 -8.73 16.79 -20.79
CA VAL A 118 -9.65 16.42 -19.72
C VAL A 118 -11.07 16.35 -20.27
N GLY A 119 -11.71 15.18 -20.14
CA GLY A 119 -13.09 14.94 -20.55
C GLY A 119 -14.12 15.57 -19.60
N ASN A 120 -15.39 15.52 -19.97
CA ASN A 120 -16.49 15.96 -19.13
C ASN A 120 -16.60 15.11 -17.84
N PRO A 121 -17.23 15.64 -16.76
CA PRO A 121 -17.55 14.86 -15.59
C PRO A 121 -18.44 13.67 -15.93
N ILE A 122 -18.09 12.51 -15.37
CA ILE A 122 -18.91 11.29 -15.46
C ILE A 122 -19.97 11.37 -14.35
N SER A 123 -21.25 11.31 -14.74
CA SER A 123 -22.38 11.39 -13.79
C SER A 123 -22.68 10.03 -13.13
N GLY A 124 -23.61 10.02 -12.15
CA GLY A 124 -24.10 8.80 -11.50
C GLY A 124 -23.26 8.30 -10.33
N ILE A 125 -22.39 9.14 -9.78
CA ILE A 125 -21.63 8.82 -8.58
C ILE A 125 -22.49 9.17 -7.34
N PRO A 126 -22.55 8.31 -6.30
CA PRO A 126 -23.18 8.65 -5.04
C PRO A 126 -22.63 9.96 -4.44
N ALA A 127 -23.46 10.67 -3.68
CA ALA A 127 -23.05 11.90 -3.00
C ALA A 127 -21.88 11.62 -2.06
N VAL A 128 -20.85 12.47 -2.14
CA VAL A 128 -19.68 12.40 -1.28
C VAL A 128 -19.68 13.55 -0.27
N ASN A 129 -19.01 13.37 0.86
CA ASN A 129 -18.74 14.44 1.82
C ASN A 129 -17.30 14.96 1.61
N PRO A 130 -17.08 16.11 0.96
CA PRO A 130 -15.74 16.59 0.62
C PRO A 130 -15.04 17.35 1.75
N ALA A 131 -15.61 17.39 2.96
CA ALA A 131 -15.01 18.11 4.08
C ALA A 131 -13.66 17.54 4.49
N GLY A 132 -12.76 18.40 4.94
CA GLY A 132 -11.43 18.05 5.44
C GLY A 132 -10.64 17.19 4.47
N GLN A 133 -10.29 15.97 4.88
CA GLN A 133 -9.61 14.97 4.03
C GLN A 133 -10.58 14.04 3.30
N GLY A 134 -11.89 14.21 3.47
CA GLY A 134 -12.93 13.42 2.80
C GLY A 134 -13.12 13.79 1.34
N GLY A 135 -14.10 13.17 0.68
CA GLY A 135 -14.47 13.36 -0.72
C GLY A 135 -14.48 12.07 -1.51
N LEU A 136 -14.38 12.17 -2.83
CA LEU A 136 -14.12 11.03 -3.71
C LEU A 136 -12.62 10.76 -3.70
N LEU A 137 -12.22 9.56 -3.28
CA LEU A 137 -10.85 9.21 -2.94
C LEU A 137 -10.25 8.26 -4.01
N GLY A 138 -9.67 7.14 -3.60
CA GLY A 138 -9.05 6.17 -4.51
C GLY A 138 -10.04 5.50 -5.44
N LEU A 139 -9.56 5.07 -6.60
CA LEU A 139 -10.32 4.28 -7.55
C LEU A 139 -9.44 3.20 -8.16
N THR A 140 -10.10 2.17 -8.69
CA THR A 140 -9.47 1.11 -9.50
C THR A 140 -10.48 0.59 -10.52
N ILE A 141 -9.99 -0.02 -11.59
CA ILE A 141 -10.83 -0.72 -12.55
C ILE A 141 -10.81 -2.22 -12.29
N ASP A 142 -11.87 -2.90 -12.68
CA ASP A 142 -11.93 -4.37 -12.62
C ASP A 142 -10.81 -4.98 -13.48
N PRO A 143 -10.14 -6.06 -13.05
CA PRO A 143 -9.17 -6.76 -13.89
C PRO A 143 -9.71 -7.18 -15.26
N GLN A 144 -11.03 -7.36 -15.37
CA GLN A 144 -11.74 -7.65 -16.63
C GLN A 144 -12.43 -6.43 -17.23
N PHE A 145 -11.94 -5.22 -16.94
CA PHE A 145 -12.57 -3.96 -17.37
C PHE A 145 -12.86 -3.91 -18.88
N SER A 146 -11.99 -4.44 -19.72
CA SER A 146 -12.17 -4.47 -21.18
C SER A 146 -13.46 -5.16 -21.60
N SER A 147 -13.97 -6.12 -20.82
CA SER A 147 -15.21 -6.85 -21.06
C SER A 147 -16.39 -6.34 -20.25
N ASN A 148 -16.20 -5.99 -18.98
CA ASN A 148 -17.29 -5.65 -18.07
C ASN A 148 -17.46 -4.16 -17.78
N ARG A 149 -16.41 -3.35 -18.03
CA ARG A 149 -16.35 -1.90 -17.79
C ARG A 149 -16.63 -1.50 -16.33
N MET A 150 -16.41 -2.40 -15.36
CA MET A 150 -16.66 -2.13 -13.95
C MET A 150 -15.53 -1.29 -13.35
N ILE A 151 -15.91 -0.28 -12.58
CA ILE A 151 -15.02 0.54 -11.78
C ILE A 151 -15.42 0.47 -10.30
N TYR A 152 -14.45 0.66 -9.43
CA TYR A 152 -14.61 0.66 -7.97
C TYR A 152 -13.94 1.90 -7.42
N TRP A 153 -14.56 2.55 -6.43
CA TRP A 153 -14.01 3.74 -5.81
C TRP A 153 -14.30 3.80 -4.33
N VAL A 154 -13.46 4.52 -3.62
CA VAL A 154 -13.61 4.83 -2.20
C VAL A 154 -14.04 6.28 -2.06
N PHE A 155 -14.93 6.54 -1.11
CA PHE A 155 -15.38 7.90 -0.83
C PHE A 155 -15.77 8.07 0.64
N SER A 156 -15.79 9.30 1.12
CA SER A 156 -16.38 9.63 2.41
C SER A 156 -17.88 9.84 2.24
N GLU A 157 -18.67 9.07 2.98
CA GLU A 157 -20.13 9.10 2.97
C GLU A 157 -20.65 9.71 4.28
N SER A 158 -21.60 10.62 4.17
CA SER A 158 -22.37 11.11 5.35
C SER A 158 -23.43 10.08 5.72
N VAL A 159 -23.42 9.66 6.97
CA VAL A 159 -24.38 8.70 7.54
C VAL A 159 -24.86 9.18 8.90
N THR A 160 -25.86 8.51 9.48
CA THR A 160 -26.25 8.78 10.87
C THR A 160 -25.06 8.56 11.81
N GLY A 161 -24.75 9.54 12.64
CA GLY A 161 -23.60 9.51 13.55
C GLY A 161 -22.29 10.08 13.00
N GLY A 162 -22.29 10.59 11.75
CA GLY A 162 -21.12 11.28 11.20
C GLY A 162 -20.77 10.88 9.77
N THR A 163 -19.50 10.52 9.54
CA THR A 163 -19.00 10.10 8.23
C THR A 163 -18.30 8.76 8.32
N VAL A 164 -18.28 8.02 7.20
CA VAL A 164 -17.58 6.74 7.06
C VAL A 164 -16.75 6.72 5.77
N THR A 165 -15.75 5.87 5.72
CA THR A 165 -15.10 5.46 4.48
C THR A 165 -15.96 4.38 3.84
N SER A 166 -16.46 4.63 2.63
CA SER A 166 -17.35 3.74 1.88
C SER A 166 -16.70 3.30 0.57
N VAL A 167 -17.07 2.12 0.10
CA VAL A 167 -16.67 1.58 -1.20
C VAL A 167 -17.91 1.44 -2.06
N ALA A 168 -17.85 1.95 -3.28
CA ALA A 168 -18.88 1.73 -4.28
C ALA A 168 -18.30 1.17 -5.57
N LYS A 169 -19.17 0.58 -6.38
CA LYS A 169 -18.88 0.13 -7.73
C LYS A 169 -19.97 0.54 -8.69
N GLY A 170 -19.65 0.51 -9.97
CA GLY A 170 -20.62 0.71 -11.03
C GLY A 170 -19.99 0.49 -12.40
N LYS A 171 -20.81 0.35 -13.42
CA LYS A 171 -20.36 0.13 -14.78
C LYS A 171 -20.21 1.47 -15.49
N LEU A 172 -19.05 1.73 -16.04
CA LEU A 172 -18.85 2.89 -16.93
C LEU A 172 -19.63 2.67 -18.22
N SER A 173 -20.58 3.56 -18.52
CA SER A 173 -21.41 3.48 -19.75
C SER A 173 -20.53 3.45 -21.01
N THR A 174 -21.06 2.91 -22.09
CA THR A 174 -20.33 2.85 -23.37
C THR A 174 -20.03 4.23 -23.96
N LYS A 175 -20.87 5.23 -23.63
CA LYS A 175 -20.65 6.64 -23.98
C LYS A 175 -19.72 7.38 -23.02
N GLU A 176 -19.29 6.72 -21.94
CA GLU A 176 -18.40 7.25 -20.90
C GLU A 176 -18.91 8.53 -20.23
N ALA A 177 -20.21 8.76 -20.26
CA ALA A 177 -20.85 9.93 -19.70
C ALA A 177 -21.47 9.68 -18.30
N SER A 178 -21.65 8.42 -17.91
CA SER A 178 -22.30 8.05 -16.65
C SER A 178 -21.80 6.71 -16.12
N ILE A 179 -22.00 6.55 -14.80
CA ILE A 179 -21.91 5.26 -14.13
C ILE A 179 -23.30 4.64 -14.10
N GLU A 180 -23.42 3.44 -14.64
CA GLU A 180 -24.64 2.62 -14.62
C GLU A 180 -24.68 1.79 -13.35
N SER A 181 -25.85 1.71 -12.70
CA SER A 181 -26.11 0.90 -11.49
C SER A 181 -25.08 1.10 -10.37
N PRO A 182 -24.80 2.35 -9.94
CA PRO A 182 -23.87 2.60 -8.84
C PRO A 182 -24.40 1.96 -7.55
N THR A 183 -23.54 1.19 -6.88
CA THR A 183 -23.92 0.44 -5.67
C THR A 183 -22.82 0.60 -4.62
N VAL A 184 -23.20 1.03 -3.41
CA VAL A 184 -22.31 1.00 -2.24
C VAL A 184 -22.25 -0.44 -1.74
N ILE A 185 -21.06 -1.01 -1.75
CA ILE A 185 -20.82 -2.42 -1.41
C ILE A 185 -20.21 -2.61 -0.02
N PHE A 186 -19.61 -1.55 0.55
CA PHE A 186 -19.00 -1.62 1.88
C PHE A 186 -19.05 -0.26 2.57
N ARG A 187 -19.21 -0.27 3.90
CA ARG A 187 -19.11 0.90 4.78
C ARG A 187 -18.26 0.57 5.99
N ALA A 188 -17.28 1.40 6.29
CA ALA A 188 -16.49 1.29 7.51
C ALA A 188 -17.33 1.51 8.75
N THR A 189 -16.96 0.89 9.85
CA THR A 189 -17.66 0.98 11.15
C THR A 189 -16.67 1.18 12.29
N PRO A 190 -17.02 1.96 13.32
CA PRO A 190 -18.20 2.81 13.44
C PRO A 190 -18.13 4.09 12.61
N ALA A 191 -19.27 4.77 12.43
CA ALA A 191 -19.29 6.15 11.95
C ALA A 191 -18.65 7.08 12.99
N PHE A 192 -18.06 8.17 12.50
CA PHE A 192 -17.43 9.16 13.37
C PHE A 192 -17.68 10.59 12.88
N ASN A 193 -18.01 11.48 13.80
CA ASN A 193 -18.18 12.89 13.48
C ASN A 193 -16.82 13.60 13.40
N GLY A 194 -16.16 13.48 12.26
CA GLY A 194 -14.86 14.06 11.94
C GLY A 194 -14.58 13.93 10.46
N ASP A 195 -13.58 14.68 9.97
CA ASP A 195 -13.30 14.87 8.56
C ASP A 195 -11.86 14.54 8.17
N LEU A 196 -11.10 13.86 9.06
CA LEU A 196 -9.71 13.48 8.85
C LEU A 196 -9.53 11.96 8.80
N HIS A 197 -8.37 11.51 8.33
CA HIS A 197 -7.87 10.11 8.29
C HIS A 197 -8.91 9.11 7.79
N TYR A 198 -9.32 9.25 6.53
CA TYR A 198 -10.21 8.26 5.87
C TYR A 198 -9.46 7.04 5.32
N GLY A 199 -8.12 7.10 5.18
CA GLY A 199 -7.35 6.15 4.38
C GLY A 199 -7.68 6.35 2.90
N GLY A 200 -8.47 5.47 2.31
CA GLY A 200 -9.15 5.71 1.04
C GLY A 200 -8.47 5.12 -0.20
N ARG A 201 -7.46 4.27 -0.05
CA ARG A 201 -6.84 3.57 -1.20
C ARG A 201 -7.53 2.23 -1.44
N ILE A 202 -7.58 1.83 -2.71
CA ILE A 202 -8.22 0.60 -3.17
C ILE A 202 -7.38 -0.08 -4.24
N VAL A 203 -7.19 -1.40 -4.12
CA VAL A 203 -6.49 -2.22 -5.12
C VAL A 203 -7.13 -3.60 -5.23
N PHE A 204 -7.00 -4.25 -6.39
CA PHE A 204 -7.30 -5.68 -6.54
C PHE A 204 -6.06 -6.51 -6.19
N ASP A 205 -6.27 -7.60 -5.45
CA ASP A 205 -5.24 -8.63 -5.30
C ASP A 205 -5.21 -9.60 -6.50
N LYS A 206 -4.23 -10.49 -6.52
CA LYS A 206 -4.09 -11.50 -7.59
C LYS A 206 -5.24 -12.52 -7.65
N THR A 207 -6.09 -12.59 -6.62
CA THR A 207 -7.23 -13.49 -6.55
C THR A 207 -8.55 -12.84 -6.95
N GLY A 208 -8.51 -11.55 -7.37
CA GLY A 208 -9.68 -10.78 -7.77
C GLY A 208 -10.52 -10.23 -6.61
N ASN A 209 -9.98 -10.23 -5.38
CA ASN A 209 -10.59 -9.56 -4.26
C ASN A 209 -10.03 -8.15 -4.09
N ILE A 210 -10.75 -7.32 -3.36
CA ILE A 210 -10.45 -5.91 -3.19
C ILE A 210 -9.88 -5.67 -1.80
N LEU A 211 -8.71 -5.00 -1.72
CA LEU A 211 -8.20 -4.45 -0.47
C LEU A 211 -8.50 -2.96 -0.41
N VAL A 212 -8.94 -2.51 0.75
CA VAL A 212 -9.28 -1.11 1.02
C VAL A 212 -8.61 -0.66 2.31
N SER A 213 -7.94 0.47 2.26
CA SER A 213 -7.34 1.08 3.43
C SER A 213 -8.30 2.05 4.13
N ILE A 214 -8.38 1.98 5.45
CA ILE A 214 -9.28 2.77 6.29
C ILE A 214 -8.47 3.39 7.42
N GLY A 215 -8.53 4.72 7.54
CA GLY A 215 -7.85 5.46 8.60
C GLY A 215 -8.60 5.43 9.93
N GLU A 216 -7.90 5.83 11.01
CA GLU A 216 -8.44 5.80 12.39
C GLU A 216 -9.19 7.09 12.77
N ARG A 217 -9.39 8.03 11.83
CA ARG A 217 -10.19 9.25 11.92
C ARG A 217 -9.59 10.39 12.76
N SER A 218 -8.29 10.31 13.11
CA SER A 218 -7.51 11.40 13.75
C SER A 218 -8.09 11.95 15.06
N SER A 219 -8.61 11.08 15.91
CA SER A 219 -9.16 11.48 17.21
C SER A 219 -8.61 10.58 18.32
N LEU A 220 -8.38 11.14 19.50
CA LEU A 220 -8.01 10.34 20.68
C LEU A 220 -9.08 9.31 21.04
N THR A 221 -10.35 9.56 20.71
CA THR A 221 -11.47 8.64 20.94
C THR A 221 -11.42 7.44 19.97
N THR A 222 -11.05 7.66 18.71
CA THR A 222 -11.05 6.61 17.67
C THR A 222 -9.69 5.95 17.49
N ARG A 223 -8.62 6.60 17.86
CA ARG A 223 -7.24 6.09 17.78
C ARG A 223 -7.09 4.67 18.37
N PRO A 224 -7.64 4.33 19.58
CA PRO A 224 -7.55 2.98 20.11
C PRO A 224 -8.26 1.92 19.27
N LEU A 225 -9.23 2.32 18.43
CA LEU A 225 -9.97 1.40 17.56
C LEU A 225 -9.08 0.78 16.49
N ALA A 226 -7.92 1.36 16.19
CA ALA A 226 -6.92 0.74 15.32
C ALA A 226 -6.46 -0.65 15.83
N GLN A 227 -6.50 -0.86 17.15
CA GLN A 227 -6.17 -2.13 17.80
C GLN A 227 -7.38 -3.05 18.02
N SER A 228 -8.62 -2.53 17.87
CA SER A 228 -9.83 -3.33 18.06
C SER A 228 -10.20 -4.12 16.80
N VAL A 229 -10.45 -5.41 16.95
CA VAL A 229 -10.94 -6.26 15.84
C VAL A 229 -12.46 -6.16 15.62
N THR A 230 -13.18 -5.40 16.45
CA THR A 230 -14.61 -5.13 16.30
C THR A 230 -14.89 -3.82 15.55
N SER A 231 -13.86 -3.21 14.98
CA SER A 231 -13.91 -1.95 14.25
C SER A 231 -13.08 -2.05 12.97
N THR A 232 -13.51 -1.37 11.92
CA THR A 232 -12.71 -1.25 10.68
C THR A 232 -11.83 0.00 10.65
N LEU A 233 -11.87 0.85 11.68
CA LEU A 233 -11.03 2.05 11.75
C LEU A 233 -9.56 1.67 12.03
N GLY A 234 -8.65 2.26 11.26
CA GLY A 234 -7.22 1.93 11.33
C GLY A 234 -6.91 0.50 10.85
N LYS A 235 -7.50 0.11 9.72
CA LYS A 235 -7.42 -1.24 9.16
C LYS A 235 -7.13 -1.22 7.66
N VAL A 236 -6.65 -2.34 7.16
CA VAL A 236 -6.90 -2.75 5.77
C VAL A 236 -7.92 -3.88 5.80
N VAL A 237 -8.99 -3.73 5.03
CA VAL A 237 -10.01 -4.77 4.86
C VAL A 237 -9.84 -5.44 3.50
N ARG A 238 -10.22 -6.71 3.40
CA ARG A 238 -10.22 -7.47 2.15
C ARG A 238 -11.59 -8.04 1.90
N ILE A 239 -12.23 -7.58 0.83
CA ILE A 239 -13.62 -7.88 0.47
C ILE A 239 -13.73 -8.41 -0.95
N THR A 240 -14.80 -9.10 -1.25
CA THR A 240 -15.16 -9.49 -2.61
C THR A 240 -15.66 -8.29 -3.42
N THR A 241 -15.82 -8.46 -4.72
CA THR A 241 -16.45 -7.47 -5.62
C THR A 241 -17.93 -7.18 -5.29
N THR A 242 -18.52 -7.93 -4.37
CA THR A 242 -19.89 -7.70 -3.86
C THR A 242 -19.90 -7.14 -2.44
N GLY A 243 -18.72 -6.89 -1.84
CA GLY A 243 -18.58 -6.29 -0.51
C GLY A 243 -18.62 -7.27 0.67
N GLN A 244 -18.72 -8.57 0.41
CA GLN A 244 -18.62 -9.59 1.46
C GLN A 244 -17.15 -9.77 1.87
N ALA A 245 -16.91 -10.25 3.09
CA ALA A 245 -15.57 -10.67 3.49
C ALA A 245 -14.98 -11.65 2.47
N ALA A 246 -13.74 -11.42 2.04
CA ALA A 246 -13.14 -12.26 1.02
C ALA A 246 -12.79 -13.65 1.58
N PRO A 247 -12.96 -14.73 0.80
CA PRO A 247 -12.51 -16.05 1.19
C PRO A 247 -11.01 -16.06 1.53
N GLY A 248 -10.65 -16.77 2.60
CA GLY A 248 -9.25 -16.86 3.05
C GLY A 248 -8.74 -15.63 3.81
N ASN A 249 -9.62 -14.75 4.26
CA ASN A 249 -9.25 -13.72 5.23
C ASN A 249 -8.76 -14.37 6.54
N PRO A 250 -7.85 -13.71 7.27
CA PRO A 250 -7.38 -14.20 8.55
C PRO A 250 -8.51 -14.26 9.58
N THR A 251 -8.40 -15.20 10.50
CA THR A 251 -9.29 -15.30 11.66
C THR A 251 -8.60 -14.72 12.88
N PHE A 252 -9.22 -13.74 13.51
CA PHE A 252 -8.77 -13.19 14.78
C PHE A 252 -9.46 -13.93 15.94
N SER A 253 -8.72 -14.27 17.00
CA SER A 253 -9.23 -15.05 18.13
C SER A 253 -10.15 -14.27 19.07
N GLN A 254 -10.11 -12.94 19.00
CA GLN A 254 -10.94 -12.08 19.86
C GLN A 254 -12.41 -12.16 19.44
N ALA A 255 -13.31 -12.21 20.44
CA ALA A 255 -14.75 -12.26 20.21
C ALA A 255 -15.26 -11.01 19.46
N GLY A 256 -16.15 -11.23 18.50
CA GLY A 256 -16.74 -10.17 17.69
C GLY A 256 -15.83 -9.63 16.58
N ALA A 257 -14.73 -10.32 16.26
CA ALA A 257 -13.87 -9.95 15.16
C ALA A 257 -14.62 -9.89 13.83
N LEU A 258 -14.42 -8.80 13.10
CA LEU A 258 -15.06 -8.58 11.80
C LEU A 258 -14.37 -9.45 10.73
N PRO A 259 -15.13 -10.19 9.92
CA PRO A 259 -14.56 -11.17 8.97
C PRO A 259 -13.84 -10.54 7.77
N GLU A 260 -14.08 -9.25 7.49
CA GLU A 260 -13.43 -8.52 6.40
C GLU A 260 -12.04 -8.00 6.75
N LEU A 261 -11.60 -8.06 8.01
CA LEU A 261 -10.29 -7.55 8.42
C LEU A 261 -9.16 -8.34 7.76
N TYR A 262 -8.20 -7.63 7.18
CA TYR A 262 -6.98 -8.18 6.63
C TYR A 262 -5.77 -7.90 7.52
N THR A 263 -5.59 -6.64 7.93
CA THR A 263 -4.56 -6.20 8.88
C THR A 263 -5.11 -5.14 9.83
N THR A 264 -4.46 -4.97 10.99
CA THR A 264 -4.86 -4.03 12.05
C THR A 264 -3.70 -3.09 12.41
N GLY A 265 -3.99 -2.08 13.24
CA GLY A 265 -2.93 -1.23 13.81
C GLY A 265 -2.39 -0.18 12.84
N HIS A 266 -3.23 0.38 11.98
CA HIS A 266 -2.87 1.46 11.06
C HIS A 266 -3.38 2.82 11.53
N ARG A 267 -2.66 3.89 11.14
CA ARG A 267 -3.06 5.26 11.42
C ARG A 267 -3.88 5.86 10.29
N ASN A 268 -3.25 6.18 9.17
CA ASN A 268 -3.89 6.76 8.00
C ASN A 268 -3.23 6.27 6.71
N PRO A 269 -3.52 5.05 6.29
CA PRO A 269 -2.92 4.45 5.12
C PRO A 269 -3.53 5.04 3.83
N GLN A 270 -2.75 5.84 3.09
CA GLN A 270 -3.16 6.46 1.82
C GLN A 270 -2.54 5.78 0.60
N GLY A 271 -1.59 4.88 0.78
CA GLY A 271 -0.96 4.11 -0.27
C GLY A 271 -1.29 2.61 -0.17
N LEU A 272 -1.65 1.99 -1.29
CA LEU A 272 -1.67 0.53 -1.49
C LEU A 272 -1.14 0.22 -2.88
N ALA A 273 -0.26 -0.76 -3.00
CA ALA A 273 0.23 -1.27 -4.28
C ALA A 273 0.44 -2.78 -4.21
N VAL A 274 0.29 -3.44 -5.35
CA VAL A 274 0.52 -4.88 -5.48
C VAL A 274 1.85 -5.09 -6.18
N HIS A 275 2.76 -5.83 -5.53
CA HIS A 275 4.05 -6.14 -6.14
C HIS A 275 3.85 -6.99 -7.41
N PRO A 276 4.39 -6.60 -8.57
CA PRO A 276 4.01 -7.21 -9.84
C PRO A 276 4.37 -8.69 -9.96
N ILE A 277 5.45 -9.11 -9.33
CA ILE A 277 5.95 -10.48 -9.38
C ILE A 277 5.33 -11.33 -8.27
N THR A 278 5.52 -10.94 -7.01
CA THR A 278 5.12 -11.75 -5.86
C THR A 278 3.61 -11.65 -5.57
N GLY A 279 2.97 -10.52 -5.85
CA GLY A 279 1.59 -10.22 -5.47
C GLY A 279 1.44 -9.74 -4.04
N ASP A 280 2.53 -9.54 -3.34
CA ASP A 280 2.51 -8.96 -2.00
C ASP A 280 1.86 -7.58 -2.02
N ILE A 281 1.10 -7.30 -0.99
CA ILE A 281 0.47 -6.00 -0.81
C ILE A 281 1.42 -5.11 -0.02
N TRP A 282 1.73 -3.97 -0.59
CA TRP A 282 2.51 -2.93 0.06
C TRP A 282 1.62 -1.75 0.41
N GLN A 283 1.87 -1.14 1.55
CA GLN A 283 1.04 -0.07 2.10
C GLN A 283 1.94 1.08 2.57
N GLY A 284 1.50 2.32 2.26
CA GLY A 284 2.12 3.54 2.77
C GLY A 284 1.16 4.29 3.68
N GLU A 285 1.64 4.72 4.85
CA GLU A 285 0.81 5.45 5.79
C GLU A 285 1.49 6.64 6.45
N HIS A 286 0.66 7.61 6.83
CA HIS A 286 1.11 8.79 7.53
C HIS A 286 1.35 8.50 9.01
N GLY A 287 2.55 8.78 9.47
CA GLY A 287 2.85 8.93 10.89
C GLY A 287 2.30 10.25 11.46
N PRO A 288 2.53 10.52 12.75
CA PRO A 288 2.28 11.82 13.35
C PRO A 288 3.39 12.84 13.00
N LYS A 289 4.13 13.35 13.94
CA LYS A 289 5.35 14.13 13.68
C LYS A 289 6.55 13.19 13.62
N GLY A 290 6.94 12.78 12.39
CA GLY A 290 7.83 11.66 12.13
C GLY A 290 7.08 10.33 12.02
N GLY A 291 7.77 9.27 11.58
CA GLY A 291 7.26 7.91 11.55
C GLY A 291 6.22 7.64 10.46
N ASP A 292 6.32 8.30 9.31
CA ASP A 292 5.64 7.81 8.10
C ASP A 292 6.22 6.45 7.71
N GLU A 293 5.39 5.52 7.23
CA GLU A 293 5.78 4.12 7.08
C GLU A 293 5.49 3.55 5.71
N ILE A 294 6.34 2.62 5.31
CA ILE A 294 6.06 1.63 4.25
C ILE A 294 6.03 0.25 4.88
N ASN A 295 4.93 -0.42 4.69
CA ASN A 295 4.62 -1.73 5.24
C ASN A 295 4.41 -2.75 4.11
N ARG A 296 4.92 -3.97 4.27
CA ARG A 296 4.52 -5.12 3.48
C ARG A 296 3.45 -5.88 4.26
N LEU A 297 2.23 -5.88 3.77
CA LEU A 297 1.09 -6.41 4.51
C LEU A 297 1.05 -7.94 4.50
N GLN A 298 0.89 -8.51 5.68
CA GLN A 298 0.66 -9.92 5.90
C GLN A 298 -0.70 -10.13 6.56
N PRO A 299 -1.53 -11.09 6.09
CA PRO A 299 -2.87 -11.29 6.63
C PRO A 299 -2.83 -11.67 8.11
N GLY A 300 -3.66 -11.00 8.91
CA GLY A 300 -3.78 -11.25 10.36
C GLY A 300 -2.78 -10.50 11.23
N PHE A 301 -1.84 -9.75 10.64
CA PHE A 301 -0.81 -9.06 11.38
C PHE A 301 -1.28 -7.67 11.85
N ASN A 302 -0.64 -7.19 12.94
CA ASN A 302 -0.91 -5.92 13.59
C ASN A 302 0.29 -4.99 13.43
N TYR A 303 0.11 -3.84 12.76
CA TYR A 303 1.15 -2.85 12.45
C TYR A 303 1.35 -1.80 13.54
N GLY A 304 0.74 -1.99 14.68
CA GLY A 304 1.14 -1.43 15.96
C GLY A 304 0.58 -0.08 16.34
N TRP A 305 0.05 0.74 15.42
CA TRP A 305 -0.52 2.04 15.79
C TRP A 305 -1.71 1.88 16.75
N PRO A 306 -1.83 2.65 17.85
CA PRO A 306 -0.90 3.66 18.38
C PRO A 306 0.04 3.12 19.48
N THR A 307 0.18 1.82 19.62
CA THR A 307 1.00 1.19 20.68
C THR A 307 2.48 1.41 20.43
N ILE A 308 2.93 1.24 19.18
CA ILE A 308 4.29 1.54 18.73
C ILE A 308 4.25 2.64 17.67
N SER A 309 5.29 3.47 17.61
CA SER A 309 5.44 4.52 16.59
C SER A 309 6.87 5.02 16.53
N TYR A 310 7.37 5.36 15.34
CA TYR A 310 8.62 6.08 15.12
C TYR A 310 8.44 7.62 15.14
N GLY A 311 7.22 8.10 15.35
CA GLY A 311 6.90 9.52 15.48
C GLY A 311 6.47 9.90 16.89
N ILE A 312 6.26 11.19 17.09
CA ILE A 312 5.78 11.81 18.33
C ILE A 312 4.52 12.64 18.05
N GLU A 313 3.80 13.06 19.09
CA GLU A 313 2.67 14.00 18.95
C GLU A 313 3.16 15.35 18.39
N TYR A 314 2.27 16.12 17.80
CA TYR A 314 2.61 17.44 17.23
C TYR A 314 3.07 18.44 18.30
N ASN A 315 2.66 18.29 19.55
CA ASN A 315 3.13 19.08 20.69
C ASN A 315 4.47 18.61 21.28
N GLY A 316 5.02 17.50 20.73
CA GLY A 316 6.29 16.92 21.16
C GLY A 316 6.19 15.78 22.19
N ASP A 317 4.98 15.45 22.64
CA ASP A 317 4.77 14.32 23.56
C ASP A 317 4.99 12.97 22.85
N LYS A 318 5.22 11.94 23.63
CA LYS A 318 5.33 10.57 23.11
C LYS A 318 3.96 10.05 22.67
N ILE A 319 3.94 9.25 21.60
CA ILE A 319 2.78 8.43 21.27
C ILE A 319 2.72 7.26 22.28
N GLY A 320 1.58 7.09 22.93
CA GLY A 320 1.41 6.04 23.95
C GLY A 320 2.52 6.08 25.01
N THR A 321 3.25 4.98 25.20
CA THR A 321 4.40 4.89 26.11
C THR A 321 5.73 5.28 25.46
N GLY A 322 5.73 5.62 24.16
CA GLY A 322 6.91 6.03 23.40
C GLY A 322 7.84 4.87 23.03
N ILE A 323 7.28 3.69 22.79
CA ILE A 323 8.02 2.52 22.32
C ILE A 323 7.89 2.36 20.79
N GLN A 324 8.93 1.82 20.17
CA GLN A 324 8.99 1.59 18.71
C GLN A 324 8.82 0.11 18.35
N VAL A 325 9.09 -0.79 19.31
CA VAL A 325 9.10 -2.24 19.08
C VAL A 325 8.36 -2.93 20.21
N GLN A 326 7.48 -3.87 19.86
CA GLN A 326 6.80 -4.75 20.83
C GLN A 326 6.52 -6.10 20.18
N ASN A 327 6.68 -7.19 20.92
CA ASN A 327 6.36 -8.55 20.46
C ASN A 327 4.90 -8.64 19.98
N GLY A 328 4.69 -9.27 18.82
CA GLY A 328 3.37 -9.42 18.20
C GLY A 328 2.88 -8.20 17.43
N LEU A 329 3.71 -7.16 17.32
CA LEU A 329 3.46 -5.99 16.46
C LEU A 329 4.53 -5.93 15.35
N GLU A 330 4.06 -5.73 14.12
CA GLU A 330 4.93 -5.68 12.95
C GLU A 330 5.72 -4.37 12.89
N GLN A 331 6.93 -4.50 12.37
CA GLN A 331 7.78 -3.36 12.09
C GLN A 331 7.60 -2.92 10.65
N PRO A 332 7.57 -1.59 10.38
CA PRO A 332 7.61 -1.10 9.00
C PRO A 332 8.88 -1.58 8.30
N VAL A 333 8.75 -1.87 7.01
CA VAL A 333 9.91 -2.16 6.15
C VAL A 333 10.81 -0.94 6.06
N TYR A 334 10.19 0.25 6.04
CA TYR A 334 10.87 1.54 5.97
C TYR A 334 10.06 2.63 6.66
N TYR A 335 10.72 3.59 7.30
CA TYR A 335 10.05 4.77 7.84
C TYR A 335 10.85 6.05 7.58
N TRP A 336 10.14 7.18 7.57
CA TRP A 336 10.73 8.52 7.44
C TRP A 336 10.55 9.33 8.72
N ASP A 337 11.63 10.00 9.11
CA ASP A 337 11.63 11.07 10.11
C ASP A 337 12.71 12.11 9.71
N PRO A 338 12.31 13.33 9.26
CA PRO A 338 10.94 13.88 9.19
C PRO A 338 10.04 13.23 8.14
N VAL A 339 8.72 13.52 8.25
CA VAL A 339 7.66 12.96 7.39
C VAL A 339 7.78 13.38 5.94
N VAL A 340 7.40 12.49 5.02
CA VAL A 340 7.18 12.80 3.60
C VAL A 340 5.70 12.88 3.23
N SER A 341 4.81 12.36 4.09
CA SER A 341 3.37 12.17 3.89
C SER A 341 3.08 11.32 2.66
N PRO A 342 3.39 10.00 2.69
CA PRO A 342 3.22 9.09 1.55
C PRO A 342 1.74 8.97 1.20
N SER A 343 1.41 9.11 -0.08
CA SER A 343 0.05 9.01 -0.58
C SER A 343 -0.06 7.86 -1.60
N GLY A 344 -0.68 8.09 -2.77
CA GLY A 344 -0.80 7.03 -3.76
C GLY A 344 0.54 6.48 -4.23
N MET A 345 0.58 5.20 -4.56
CA MET A 345 1.81 4.53 -4.92
C MET A 345 1.60 3.41 -5.93
N THR A 346 2.64 3.11 -6.70
CA THR A 346 2.64 2.05 -7.71
C THR A 346 4.02 1.41 -7.84
N PHE A 347 4.06 0.11 -8.15
CA PHE A 347 5.28 -0.52 -8.65
C PHE A 347 5.43 -0.29 -10.14
N TYR A 348 6.63 0.02 -10.59
CA TYR A 348 6.93 0.14 -12.01
C TYR A 348 7.11 -1.26 -12.63
N LYS A 349 6.31 -1.56 -13.64
CA LYS A 349 6.28 -2.86 -14.35
C LYS A 349 6.94 -2.80 -15.72
N GLY A 350 7.31 -1.59 -16.17
CA GLY A 350 7.84 -1.35 -17.50
C GLY A 350 9.34 -1.61 -17.61
N ASN A 351 9.84 -1.50 -18.82
CA ASN A 351 11.26 -1.65 -19.16
C ASN A 351 11.88 -0.42 -19.86
N LYS A 352 11.11 0.67 -20.00
CA LYS A 352 11.61 1.91 -20.62
C LYS A 352 12.78 2.51 -19.84
N VAL A 353 12.70 2.48 -18.52
CA VAL A 353 13.74 2.86 -17.60
C VAL A 353 14.10 1.61 -16.78
N PRO A 354 15.12 0.86 -17.18
CA PRO A 354 15.43 -0.46 -16.59
C PRO A 354 15.65 -0.41 -15.07
N GLU A 355 16.26 0.65 -14.55
CA GLU A 355 16.53 0.84 -13.12
C GLU A 355 15.26 0.99 -12.28
N TRP A 356 14.13 1.30 -12.92
CA TRP A 356 12.84 1.46 -12.24
C TRP A 356 12.08 0.16 -12.08
N GLN A 357 12.46 -0.90 -12.79
CA GLN A 357 11.74 -2.16 -12.78
C GLN A 357 11.61 -2.70 -11.36
N ASN A 358 10.38 -3.02 -10.95
CA ASN A 358 9.98 -3.49 -9.62
C ASN A 358 10.29 -2.51 -8.47
N ASN A 359 10.66 -1.27 -8.76
CA ASN A 359 10.78 -0.23 -7.73
C ASN A 359 9.40 0.33 -7.38
N LEU A 360 9.25 0.79 -6.15
CA LEU A 360 8.05 1.42 -5.64
C LEU A 360 8.14 2.94 -5.78
N PHE A 361 7.15 3.53 -6.48
CA PHE A 361 6.99 4.97 -6.64
C PHE A 361 5.83 5.47 -5.79
N ILE A 362 6.05 6.55 -5.03
CA ILE A 362 5.12 7.04 -4.01
C ILE A 362 4.98 8.55 -4.16
N GLY A 363 3.75 9.02 -4.30
CA GLY A 363 3.46 10.45 -4.21
C GLY A 363 3.68 10.94 -2.78
N SER A 364 4.38 12.06 -2.62
CA SER A 364 4.66 12.64 -1.31
C SER A 364 4.01 14.02 -1.21
N LEU A 365 3.27 14.25 -0.13
CA LEU A 365 2.47 15.45 0.03
C LEU A 365 3.23 16.57 0.72
N SER A 366 3.80 16.31 1.90
CA SER A 366 4.52 17.35 2.66
C SER A 366 5.92 17.60 2.12
N ALA A 367 6.59 16.57 1.65
CA ALA A 367 7.93 16.70 1.10
C ALA A 367 7.96 17.08 -0.40
N THR A 368 6.79 17.17 -1.05
CA THR A 368 6.58 17.76 -2.38
C THR A 368 7.43 17.16 -3.51
N HIS A 369 7.61 15.84 -3.52
CA HIS A 369 8.33 15.10 -4.56
C HIS A 369 7.70 13.72 -4.78
N ILE A 370 8.19 12.95 -5.72
CA ILE A 370 7.89 11.53 -5.85
C ILE A 370 9.06 10.76 -5.27
N VAL A 371 8.80 9.89 -4.30
CA VAL A 371 9.80 8.96 -3.76
C VAL A 371 9.88 7.73 -4.67
N ARG A 372 11.08 7.33 -5.07
CA ARG A 372 11.38 6.00 -5.61
C ARG A 372 12.15 5.20 -4.58
N LEU A 373 11.63 4.04 -4.20
CA LEU A 373 12.31 3.07 -3.36
C LEU A 373 12.73 1.85 -4.17
N VAL A 374 14.01 1.53 -4.11
CA VAL A 374 14.54 0.27 -4.62
C VAL A 374 14.25 -0.82 -3.59
N ILE A 375 13.53 -1.85 -4.01
CA ILE A 375 13.10 -2.93 -3.12
C ILE A 375 13.72 -4.25 -3.59
N GLU A 376 14.49 -4.87 -2.72
CA GLU A 376 15.10 -6.18 -2.95
C GLU A 376 14.90 -7.06 -1.71
N ASN A 377 14.48 -8.30 -1.92
CA ASN A 377 14.25 -9.25 -0.82
C ASN A 377 13.37 -8.67 0.32
N ASN A 378 12.34 -7.89 -0.04
CA ASN A 378 11.43 -7.20 0.88
C ASN A 378 12.12 -6.15 1.77
N LYS A 379 13.26 -5.62 1.38
CA LYS A 379 13.98 -4.52 2.05
C LYS A 379 14.13 -3.33 1.13
N VAL A 380 14.19 -2.15 1.70
CA VAL A 380 14.53 -0.93 0.95
C VAL A 380 16.05 -0.82 0.89
N MET A 381 16.59 -0.84 -0.32
CA MET A 381 18.04 -0.80 -0.59
C MET A 381 18.52 0.61 -0.95
N GLY A 382 17.62 1.46 -1.46
CA GLY A 382 17.97 2.83 -1.85
C GLY A 382 16.74 3.71 -2.03
N GLU A 383 16.93 5.03 -1.91
CA GLU A 383 15.90 6.04 -2.09
C GLU A 383 16.36 7.08 -3.13
N GLU A 384 15.43 7.49 -4.00
CA GLU A 384 15.58 8.64 -4.91
C GLU A 384 14.35 9.54 -4.81
N ARG A 385 14.55 10.85 -4.94
CA ARG A 385 13.49 11.86 -4.92
C ARG A 385 13.37 12.51 -6.29
N LEU A 386 12.31 12.19 -7.01
CA LEU A 386 12.03 12.72 -8.34
C LEU A 386 11.15 13.97 -8.24
N LEU A 387 11.35 14.93 -9.15
CA LEU A 387 10.55 16.15 -9.26
C LEU A 387 10.51 17.01 -7.99
N ALA A 388 11.52 16.95 -7.13
CA ALA A 388 11.59 17.78 -5.92
C ALA A 388 11.57 19.29 -6.22
N GLY A 389 12.11 19.74 -7.37
CA GLY A 389 12.09 21.14 -7.81
C GLY A 389 10.72 21.67 -8.21
N GLU A 390 9.73 20.81 -8.43
CA GLU A 390 8.36 21.21 -8.80
C GLU A 390 7.56 21.79 -7.64
N ASN A 391 7.95 21.51 -6.39
CA ASN A 391 7.27 21.96 -5.16
C ASN A 391 5.77 21.65 -5.16
N GLN A 392 5.39 20.47 -5.64
CA GLN A 392 4.01 20.01 -5.74
C GLN A 392 3.72 18.92 -4.73
N ARG A 393 2.53 18.96 -4.14
CA ARG A 393 1.99 17.85 -3.33
C ARG A 393 1.52 16.75 -4.28
N PHE A 394 2.36 15.73 -4.50
CA PHE A 394 2.03 14.60 -5.36
C PHE A 394 1.05 13.67 -4.65
N ARG A 395 -0.19 13.63 -5.14
CA ARG A 395 -1.29 12.91 -4.50
C ARG A 395 -1.33 11.43 -4.87
N ASP A 396 -1.07 11.11 -6.13
CA ASP A 396 -1.10 9.73 -6.61
C ASP A 396 -0.18 9.57 -7.81
N VAL A 397 0.29 8.34 -8.01
CA VAL A 397 1.13 7.95 -9.13
C VAL A 397 0.68 6.60 -9.68
N THR A 398 0.60 6.50 -11.00
CA THR A 398 0.26 5.26 -11.71
C THR A 398 1.14 5.07 -12.94
N GLN A 399 1.27 3.84 -13.42
CA GLN A 399 1.92 3.55 -14.68
C GLN A 399 0.89 3.46 -15.79
N GLY A 400 1.13 4.17 -16.89
CA GLY A 400 0.34 4.07 -18.11
C GLY A 400 0.62 2.80 -18.91
N THR A 401 -0.29 2.45 -19.81
CA THR A 401 -0.11 1.32 -20.75
C THR A 401 1.03 1.57 -21.74
N ASP A 402 1.43 2.83 -21.93
CA ASP A 402 2.60 3.24 -22.70
C ASP A 402 3.92 3.07 -21.94
N GLY A 403 3.88 2.62 -20.68
CA GLY A 403 5.04 2.41 -19.84
C GLY A 403 5.58 3.67 -19.14
N ALA A 404 5.00 4.85 -19.38
CA ALA A 404 5.32 6.07 -18.65
C ALA A 404 4.69 6.05 -17.24
N LEU A 405 5.24 6.83 -16.31
CA LEU A 405 4.56 7.16 -15.07
C LEU A 405 3.71 8.42 -15.25
N TYR A 406 2.55 8.41 -14.60
CA TYR A 406 1.64 9.54 -14.53
C TYR A 406 1.37 9.89 -13.08
N ALA A 407 1.52 11.17 -12.72
CA ALA A 407 1.36 11.63 -11.34
C ALA A 407 0.45 12.86 -11.28
N ILE A 408 -0.51 12.84 -10.35
CA ILE A 408 -1.42 13.97 -10.08
C ILE A 408 -1.00 14.69 -8.81
N THR A 409 -1.27 15.99 -8.76
CA THR A 409 -1.00 16.83 -7.59
C THR A 409 -2.27 17.44 -7.03
N ASP A 410 -2.27 17.77 -5.72
CA ASP A 410 -3.39 18.45 -5.07
C ASP A 410 -3.78 19.78 -5.78
N GLY A 411 -2.80 20.42 -6.43
CA GLY A 411 -2.99 21.65 -7.21
C GLY A 411 -3.61 21.46 -8.59
N GLY A 412 -3.95 20.21 -8.99
CA GLY A 412 -4.64 19.93 -10.26
C GLY A 412 -3.73 19.64 -11.45
N ARG A 413 -2.42 19.55 -11.26
CA ARG A 413 -1.50 19.17 -12.33
C ARG A 413 -1.48 17.65 -12.53
N LEU A 414 -1.36 17.25 -13.77
CA LEU A 414 -1.04 15.87 -14.18
C LEU A 414 0.29 15.89 -14.92
N TYR A 415 1.25 15.16 -14.38
CA TYR A 415 2.57 14.97 -14.99
C TYR A 415 2.60 13.66 -15.77
N LYS A 416 3.29 13.68 -16.90
CA LYS A 416 3.80 12.49 -17.58
C LYS A 416 5.31 12.45 -17.38
N ILE A 417 5.84 11.30 -16.92
CA ILE A 417 7.26 11.07 -16.66
C ILE A 417 7.65 9.88 -17.53
N ASP A 418 8.50 10.11 -18.52
CA ASP A 418 8.82 9.11 -19.55
C ASP A 418 10.31 9.15 -19.88
N LYS A 419 10.82 8.05 -20.43
CA LYS A 419 12.16 8.02 -20.99
C LYS A 419 12.30 9.13 -22.05
N GLN A 420 13.47 9.78 -22.03
CA GLN A 420 13.85 10.77 -23.03
C GLN A 420 14.13 10.12 -24.40
#